data_1f0b5a613a2ed880e7245db017aa4811
#
_entry.id   1f0b5a613a2ed880e7245db017aa4811
#
_cell.length_a   1.000
_cell.length_b   1.000
_cell.length_c   1.000
_cell.angle_alpha   90.00
_cell.angle_beta   90.00
_cell.angle_gamma   90.00
#
_symmetry.space_group_name_H-M   'P 1'
#
loop_
_entity.id
_entity.type
_entity.pdbx_description
1 polymer ?
#
loop_
_entity_poly.entity_id
_entity_poly.type
_entity_poly.pdbx_seq_one_letter_code
_entity_poly.pdbx_strand_id
1 'polypeptide(L)'
;MKATCDLLVIGGGINGTAIARAAAVAGRKVILVERDDLAQGTSSASTKLMHGGLRYLENYEFRLVHESLTERGIMLETARHLVHPLEFRIVHSAEMRPWLVMRLGLWLYDILAWRGTLPRSRAIRLEDIRTGAMLLQLG
;
A
#
# COMPACT_ATOMS: atom_id res chain seq x y z
N MET A 1 -18.13 -33.93 17.56
CA MET A 1 -18.06 -33.89 16.10
C MET A 1 -16.60 -33.60 15.69
N LYS A 2 -15.99 -34.42 14.84
CA LYS A 2 -14.66 -34.11 14.27
C LYS A 2 -14.89 -33.20 13.08
N ALA A 3 -14.42 -31.94 13.16
CA ALA A 3 -14.39 -31.07 12.00
C ALA A 3 -13.20 -31.46 11.11
N THR A 4 -13.45 -31.73 9.84
CA THR A 4 -12.41 -32.01 8.85
C THR A 4 -12.27 -30.82 7.90
N CYS A 5 -11.04 -30.39 7.64
CA CYS A 5 -10.74 -29.32 6.70
C CYS A 5 -9.55 -29.71 5.81
N ASP A 6 -9.46 -29.05 4.65
CA ASP A 6 -8.31 -29.18 3.76
C ASP A 6 -7.16 -28.25 4.21
N LEU A 7 -7.53 -27.12 4.85
CA LEU A 7 -6.60 -26.13 5.34
C LEU A 7 -7.04 -25.58 6.70
N LEU A 8 -6.13 -25.59 7.66
CA LEU A 8 -6.28 -24.88 8.94
C LEU A 8 -5.38 -23.65 8.92
N VAL A 9 -5.98 -22.45 9.08
CA VAL A 9 -5.26 -21.18 9.19
C VAL A 9 -5.28 -20.74 10.65
N ILE A 10 -4.11 -20.50 11.22
CA ILE A 10 -3.95 -20.02 12.59
C ILE A 10 -3.56 -18.54 12.54
N GLY A 11 -4.44 -17.69 13.09
CA GLY A 11 -4.31 -16.24 13.11
C GLY A 11 -5.20 -15.54 12.08
N GLY A 12 -6.04 -14.62 12.58
CA GLY A 12 -7.05 -13.86 11.81
C GLY A 12 -6.60 -12.46 11.44
N GLY A 13 -5.31 -12.19 11.34
CA GLY A 13 -4.77 -10.95 10.79
C GLY A 13 -4.91 -10.87 9.25
N ILE A 14 -4.36 -9.82 8.63
CA ILE A 14 -4.49 -9.58 7.18
C ILE A 14 -4.00 -10.78 6.34
N ASN A 15 -2.90 -11.40 6.72
CA ASN A 15 -2.35 -12.55 5.99
C ASN A 15 -3.25 -13.78 6.13
N GLY A 16 -3.67 -14.11 7.36
CA GLY A 16 -4.50 -15.28 7.62
C GLY A 16 -5.86 -15.20 6.94
N THR A 17 -6.51 -14.04 7.00
CA THR A 17 -7.80 -13.81 6.33
C THR A 17 -7.66 -13.87 4.80
N ALA A 18 -6.57 -13.32 4.24
CA ALA A 18 -6.29 -13.39 2.80
C ALA A 18 -6.06 -14.84 2.33
N ILE A 19 -5.27 -15.62 3.06
CA ILE A 19 -5.02 -17.04 2.77
C ILE A 19 -6.31 -17.85 2.87
N ALA A 20 -7.08 -17.65 3.94
CA ALA A 20 -8.35 -18.34 4.14
C ALA A 20 -9.33 -18.03 3.00
N ARG A 21 -9.44 -16.75 2.60
CA ARG A 21 -10.26 -16.34 1.47
C ARG A 21 -9.80 -16.99 0.15
N ALA A 22 -8.51 -16.95 -0.14
CA ALA A 22 -7.97 -17.53 -1.38
C ALA A 22 -8.24 -19.02 -1.47
N ALA A 23 -8.04 -19.75 -0.37
CA ALA A 23 -8.32 -21.19 -0.31
C ALA A 23 -9.82 -21.50 -0.45
N ALA A 24 -10.69 -20.71 0.18
CA ALA A 24 -12.14 -20.87 0.07
C ALA A 24 -12.63 -20.61 -1.38
N VAL A 25 -12.10 -19.58 -2.05
CA VAL A 25 -12.38 -19.30 -3.46
C VAL A 25 -11.91 -20.45 -4.37
N ALA A 26 -10.81 -21.11 -4.01
CA ALA A 26 -10.34 -22.33 -4.69
C ALA A 26 -11.14 -23.61 -4.33
N GLY A 27 -12.27 -23.48 -3.65
CA GLY A 27 -13.17 -24.59 -3.30
C GLY A 27 -12.66 -25.49 -2.16
N ARG A 28 -11.67 -25.04 -1.38
CA ARG A 28 -11.14 -25.79 -0.24
C ARG A 28 -11.97 -25.58 1.02
N LYS A 29 -12.10 -26.63 1.83
CA LYS A 29 -12.69 -26.50 3.17
C LYS A 29 -11.66 -25.88 4.10
N VAL A 30 -11.90 -24.64 4.52
CA VAL A 30 -10.97 -23.87 5.36
C VAL A 30 -11.55 -23.70 6.75
N ILE A 31 -10.73 -23.88 7.76
CA ILE A 31 -10.98 -23.47 9.14
C ILE A 31 -9.95 -22.39 9.48
N LEU A 32 -10.42 -21.20 9.90
CA LEU A 32 -9.57 -20.16 10.45
C LEU A 32 -9.85 -20.09 11.95
N VAL A 33 -8.80 -20.10 12.76
CA VAL A 33 -8.85 -19.93 14.20
C VAL A 33 -8.08 -18.68 14.60
N GLU A 34 -8.69 -17.88 15.46
CA GLU A 34 -8.09 -16.66 16.03
C GLU A 34 -8.25 -16.73 17.54
N ARG A 35 -7.25 -16.25 18.27
CA ARG A 35 -7.26 -16.26 19.73
C ARG A 35 -8.21 -15.19 20.29
N ASP A 36 -8.23 -14.03 19.64
CA ASP A 36 -9.02 -12.89 20.06
C ASP A 36 -10.05 -12.54 18.95
N ASP A 37 -10.15 -11.29 18.53
CA ASP A 37 -10.97 -10.88 17.38
C ASP A 37 -10.13 -10.74 16.10
N LEU A 38 -10.77 -10.77 14.94
CA LEU A 38 -10.11 -10.62 13.66
C LEU A 38 -9.37 -9.28 13.57
N ALA A 39 -8.17 -9.31 13.04
CA ALA A 39 -7.30 -8.15 12.83
C ALA A 39 -6.89 -7.39 14.11
N GLN A 40 -7.09 -7.92 15.30
CA GLN A 40 -6.86 -7.19 16.55
C GLN A 40 -5.37 -7.01 16.91
N GLY A 41 -4.47 -7.78 16.31
CA GLY A 41 -3.03 -7.67 16.51
C GLY A 41 -2.39 -6.57 15.65
N THR A 42 -1.31 -6.91 14.95
CA THR A 42 -0.53 -6.00 14.09
C THR A 42 -1.39 -5.29 13.04
N SER A 43 -2.41 -5.96 12.49
CA SER A 43 -3.29 -5.37 11.47
C SER A 43 -4.04 -4.14 11.98
N SER A 44 -4.48 -4.13 13.23
CA SER A 44 -5.13 -2.96 13.85
C SER A 44 -4.13 -1.89 14.29
N ALA A 45 -2.92 -2.28 14.67
CA ALA A 45 -1.86 -1.40 15.14
C ALA A 45 -1.01 -0.78 14.01
N SER A 46 -1.29 -1.12 12.75
CA SER A 46 -0.62 -0.54 11.58
C SER A 46 -1.12 0.88 11.30
N THR A 47 -0.38 1.63 10.49
CA THR A 47 -0.80 2.96 10.00
C THR A 47 -2.01 2.88 9.07
N LYS A 48 -2.38 1.69 8.62
CA LYS A 48 -3.43 1.42 7.60
C LYS A 48 -3.20 2.16 6.28
N LEU A 49 -1.95 2.57 6.04
CA LEU A 49 -1.54 3.22 4.82
C LEU A 49 -1.10 2.18 3.79
N MET A 50 -1.80 2.11 2.66
CA MET A 50 -1.41 1.29 1.52
C MET A 50 -0.54 2.11 0.58
N HIS A 51 0.75 1.79 0.56
CA HIS A 51 1.73 2.53 -0.24
C HIS A 51 2.60 1.60 -1.08
N GLY A 52 3.14 2.13 -2.18
CA GLY A 52 4.04 1.36 -3.05
C GLY A 52 5.48 1.28 -2.58
N GLY A 53 5.77 1.71 -1.34
CA GLY A 53 7.09 1.57 -0.75
C GLY A 53 8.19 2.36 -1.47
N LEU A 54 8.00 3.66 -1.68
CA LEU A 54 8.98 4.55 -2.36
C LEU A 54 10.42 4.36 -1.84
N ARG A 55 10.58 4.07 -0.53
CA ARG A 55 11.88 3.81 0.08
C ARG A 55 12.59 2.59 -0.50
N TYR A 56 11.86 1.60 -1.00
CA TYR A 56 12.45 0.40 -1.59
C TYR A 56 13.16 0.68 -2.92
N LEU A 57 12.88 1.80 -3.58
CA LEU A 57 13.65 2.23 -4.76
C LEU A 57 15.11 2.51 -4.42
N GLU A 58 15.40 2.92 -3.20
CA GLU A 58 16.78 3.15 -2.72
C GLU A 58 17.58 1.86 -2.64
N ASN A 59 16.89 0.73 -2.46
CA ASN A 59 17.47 -0.61 -2.41
C ASN A 59 17.37 -1.35 -3.76
N TYR A 60 16.98 -0.64 -4.83
CA TYR A 60 16.77 -1.22 -6.18
C TYR A 60 15.73 -2.33 -6.26
N GLU A 61 14.79 -2.37 -5.33
CA GLU A 61 13.73 -3.37 -5.23
C GLU A 61 12.55 -3.04 -6.16
N PHE A 62 12.83 -2.81 -7.44
CA PHE A 62 11.82 -2.34 -8.42
C PHE A 62 10.64 -3.30 -8.57
N ARG A 63 10.91 -4.59 -8.49
CA ARG A 63 9.86 -5.61 -8.57
C ARG A 63 8.88 -5.49 -7.40
N LEU A 64 9.40 -5.37 -6.18
CA LEU A 64 8.58 -5.22 -4.97
C LEU A 64 7.73 -3.95 -5.03
N VAL A 65 8.31 -2.83 -5.52
CA VAL A 65 7.58 -1.58 -5.71
C VAL A 65 6.46 -1.75 -6.72
N HIS A 66 6.73 -2.39 -7.86
CA HIS A 66 5.72 -2.62 -8.90
C HIS A 66 4.58 -3.53 -8.39
N GLU A 67 4.89 -4.61 -7.71
CA GLU A 67 3.90 -5.52 -7.10
C GLU A 67 3.04 -4.75 -6.08
N SER A 68 3.66 -3.97 -5.18
CA SER A 68 2.94 -3.17 -4.17
C SER A 68 2.01 -2.12 -4.79
N LEU A 69 2.44 -1.47 -5.88
CA LEU A 69 1.64 -0.48 -6.60
C LEU A 69 0.46 -1.13 -7.33
N THR A 70 0.66 -2.33 -7.87
CA THR A 70 -0.39 -3.11 -8.51
C THR A 70 -1.45 -3.53 -7.50
N GLU A 71 -1.04 -4.09 -6.36
CA GLU A 71 -1.95 -4.48 -5.28
C GLU A 71 -2.71 -3.27 -4.71
N ARG A 72 -2.06 -2.12 -4.56
CA ARG A 72 -2.72 -0.87 -4.18
C ARG A 72 -3.85 -0.51 -5.16
N GLY A 73 -3.61 -0.63 -6.46
CA GLY A 73 -4.60 -0.41 -7.50
C GLY A 73 -5.80 -1.34 -7.37
N ILE A 74 -5.55 -2.64 -7.20
CA ILE A 74 -6.59 -3.66 -6.98
C ILE A 74 -7.44 -3.31 -5.74
N MET A 75 -6.81 -2.91 -4.64
CA MET A 75 -7.53 -2.53 -3.42
C MET A 75 -8.38 -1.28 -3.60
N LEU A 76 -7.89 -0.27 -4.33
CA LEU A 76 -8.67 0.92 -4.69
C LEU A 76 -9.91 0.59 -5.53
N GLU A 77 -9.85 -0.45 -6.34
CA GLU A 77 -10.98 -0.89 -7.15
C GLU A 77 -11.95 -1.79 -6.39
N THR A 78 -11.42 -2.75 -5.65
CA THR A 78 -12.23 -3.80 -5.00
C THR A 78 -12.78 -3.40 -3.63
N ALA A 79 -12.11 -2.48 -2.94
CA ALA A 79 -12.45 -2.04 -1.59
C ALA A 79 -12.66 -0.51 -1.48
N ARG A 80 -13.26 0.11 -2.49
CA ARG A 80 -13.47 1.58 -2.57
C ARG A 80 -14.17 2.19 -1.35
N HIS A 81 -14.98 1.40 -0.67
CA HIS A 81 -15.67 1.82 0.55
C HIS A 81 -14.77 1.91 1.78
N LEU A 82 -13.58 1.31 1.73
CA LEU A 82 -12.59 1.29 2.82
C LEU A 82 -11.30 2.02 2.46
N VAL A 83 -10.92 2.03 1.18
CA VAL A 83 -9.64 2.55 0.70
C VAL A 83 -9.87 3.83 -0.09
N HIS A 84 -9.28 4.93 0.38
CA HIS A 84 -9.38 6.23 -0.26
C HIS A 84 -8.00 6.77 -0.60
N PRO A 85 -7.84 7.48 -1.73
CA PRO A 85 -6.61 8.18 -2.06
C PRO A 85 -6.25 9.20 -0.99
N LEU A 86 -4.98 9.25 -0.60
CA LEU A 86 -4.45 10.25 0.32
C LEU A 86 -3.30 10.99 -0.36
N GLU A 87 -3.42 12.32 -0.41
CA GLU A 87 -2.38 13.17 -0.95
C GLU A 87 -1.22 13.29 0.04
N PHE A 88 -0.02 12.91 -0.42
CA PHE A 88 1.22 13.13 0.31
C PHE A 88 1.99 14.29 -0.31
N ARG A 89 2.58 15.10 0.55
CA ARG A 89 3.39 16.22 0.16
C ARG A 89 4.74 16.12 0.85
N ILE A 90 5.87 16.17 0.15
CA ILE A 90 7.22 16.13 0.67
C ILE A 90 7.81 17.54 0.58
N VAL A 91 8.13 18.14 1.71
CA VAL A 91 8.87 19.40 1.74
C VAL A 91 10.33 19.12 1.49
N HIS A 92 10.91 19.73 0.46
CA HIS A 92 12.34 19.62 0.19
C HIS A 92 13.10 20.61 1.06
N SER A 93 14.06 20.11 1.84
CA SER A 93 15.01 20.92 2.62
C SER A 93 16.44 20.71 2.15
N ALA A 94 17.34 21.62 2.53
CA ALA A 94 18.76 21.54 2.18
C ALA A 94 19.48 20.30 2.73
N GLU A 95 18.94 19.69 3.78
CA GLU A 95 19.49 18.48 4.42
C GLU A 95 19.08 17.20 3.70
N MET A 96 18.11 17.28 2.77
CA MET A 96 17.62 16.14 2.01
C MET A 96 18.52 15.88 0.78
N ARG A 97 18.27 14.76 0.12
CA ARG A 97 18.92 14.44 -1.17
C ARG A 97 18.67 15.55 -2.20
N PRO A 98 19.58 15.78 -3.17
CA PRO A 98 19.37 16.79 -4.20
C PRO A 98 18.01 16.66 -4.86
N TRP A 99 17.34 17.78 -5.08
CA TRP A 99 16.00 17.84 -5.67
C TRP A 99 15.85 17.03 -6.96
N LEU A 100 16.88 17.05 -7.83
CA LEU A 100 16.88 16.28 -9.08
C LEU A 100 16.80 14.77 -8.84
N VAL A 101 17.53 14.27 -7.83
CA VAL A 101 17.50 12.83 -7.45
C VAL A 101 16.13 12.43 -6.95
N MET A 102 15.50 13.26 -6.14
CA MET A 102 14.14 13.00 -5.64
C MET A 102 13.13 13.01 -6.79
N ARG A 103 13.24 13.97 -7.72
CA ARG A 103 12.38 14.04 -8.91
C ARG A 103 12.54 12.82 -9.81
N LEU A 104 13.77 12.34 -10.01
CA LEU A 104 14.02 11.13 -10.78
C LEU A 104 13.44 9.89 -10.11
N GLY A 105 13.60 9.77 -8.80
CA GLY A 105 12.99 8.68 -8.01
C GLY A 105 11.47 8.66 -8.09
N LEU A 106 10.82 9.82 -8.00
CA LEU A 106 9.36 9.93 -8.13
C LEU A 106 8.89 9.64 -9.57
N TRP A 107 9.64 10.10 -10.57
CA TRP A 107 9.34 9.77 -11.97
C TRP A 107 9.42 8.26 -12.23
N LEU A 108 10.44 7.60 -11.69
CA LEU A 108 10.57 6.15 -11.77
C LEU A 108 9.42 5.44 -11.04
N TYR A 109 9.04 5.93 -9.86
CA TYR A 109 7.88 5.43 -9.12
C TYR A 109 6.57 5.54 -9.92
N ASP A 110 6.37 6.68 -10.59
CA ASP A 110 5.21 6.90 -11.47
C ASP A 110 5.20 5.95 -12.69
N ILE A 111 6.38 5.63 -13.23
CA ILE A 111 6.51 4.64 -14.31
C ILE A 111 6.14 3.23 -13.80
N LEU A 112 6.63 2.85 -12.64
CA LEU A 112 6.28 1.56 -12.05
C LEU A 112 4.79 1.46 -11.70
N ALA A 113 4.12 2.59 -11.47
CA ALA A 113 2.69 2.71 -11.27
C ALA A 113 1.87 2.86 -12.57
N TRP A 114 2.44 2.62 -13.74
CA TRP A 114 1.90 2.91 -15.09
C TRP A 114 0.41 2.58 -15.31
N ARG A 115 -0.10 1.54 -14.68
CA ARG A 115 -1.51 1.15 -14.75
C ARG A 115 -2.34 1.64 -13.56
N GLY A 116 -1.76 2.50 -12.72
CA GLY A 116 -2.45 3.05 -11.55
C GLY A 116 -3.50 4.09 -11.94
N THR A 117 -4.60 4.12 -11.21
CA THR A 117 -5.69 5.10 -11.36
C THR A 117 -5.39 6.44 -10.66
N LEU A 118 -4.28 6.52 -9.92
CA LEU A 118 -3.90 7.70 -9.16
C LEU A 118 -3.10 8.70 -10.02
N PRO A 119 -3.22 10.01 -9.75
CA PRO A 119 -2.47 11.03 -10.48
C PRO A 119 -0.96 10.89 -10.23
N ARG A 120 -0.16 11.33 -11.22
CA ARG A 120 1.29 11.31 -11.15
C ARG A 120 1.82 12.37 -10.18
N SER A 121 3.02 12.14 -9.68
CA SER A 121 3.74 13.09 -8.83
C SER A 121 4.03 14.40 -9.58
N ARG A 122 3.86 15.52 -8.92
CA ARG A 122 4.16 16.85 -9.49
C ARG A 122 4.94 17.69 -8.50
N ALA A 123 5.81 18.57 -9.02
CA ALA A 123 6.44 19.59 -8.22
C ALA A 123 5.52 20.81 -8.12
N ILE A 124 5.42 21.39 -6.93
CA ILE A 124 4.63 22.59 -6.63
C ILE A 124 5.60 23.62 -6.05
N ARG A 125 5.45 24.91 -6.38
CA ARG A 125 6.26 25.98 -5.78
C ARG A 125 5.69 26.41 -4.43
N LEU A 126 6.57 26.91 -3.55
CA LEU A 126 6.16 27.40 -2.22
C LEU A 126 5.13 28.53 -2.30
N GLU A 127 5.23 29.34 -3.32
CA GLU A 127 4.37 30.50 -3.54
C GLU A 127 2.92 30.13 -3.87
N ASP A 128 2.73 28.98 -4.53
CA ASP A 128 1.41 28.44 -4.86
C ASP A 128 0.68 27.88 -3.64
N ILE A 129 1.32 27.96 -2.46
CA ILE A 129 0.89 27.33 -1.22
C ILE A 129 0.20 28.30 -0.27
N ARG A 130 0.00 29.54 -0.65
CA ARG A 130 -0.73 30.51 0.20
C ARG A 130 -2.10 30.03 0.68
N THR A 131 -2.53 28.87 0.26
CA THR A 131 -3.71 28.13 0.71
C THR A 131 -3.37 26.81 1.41
N GLY A 132 -2.29 26.75 2.17
CA GLY A 132 -2.02 25.62 3.07
C GLY A 132 -1.19 24.49 2.47
N ALA A 133 0.10 24.66 2.50
CA ALA A 133 1.15 23.66 2.42
C ALA A 133 1.63 23.19 1.02
N MET A 134 2.95 23.33 0.85
CA MET A 134 3.73 22.84 -0.27
C MET A 134 4.22 21.43 -0.07
N LEU A 135 4.20 20.64 -1.18
CA LEU A 135 4.57 19.26 -0.99
C LEU A 135 4.62 18.52 -2.34
N LEU A 136 5.50 17.56 -2.47
CA LEU A 136 5.42 16.57 -3.53
C LEU A 136 4.17 15.71 -3.31
N GLN A 137 3.25 15.75 -4.24
CA GLN A 137 2.07 14.92 -4.24
C GLN A 137 2.46 13.54 -4.75
N LEU A 138 2.35 12.54 -3.90
CA LEU A 138 2.35 11.15 -4.30
C LEU A 138 0.89 10.76 -4.55
N GLY A 139 0.56 10.51 -5.79
CA GLY A 139 -0.72 9.94 -6.17
C GLY A 139 -0.85 8.48 -5.76
#